data_395ac47e7d48bb8bee752a79dbbf123b
#
_entry.id   395ac47e7d48bb8bee752a79dbbf123b
#
_cell.length_a   1.000
_cell.length_b   1.000
_cell.length_c   1.000
_cell.angle_alpha   90.00
_cell.angle_beta   90.00
_cell.angle_gamma   90.00
#
_symmetry.space_group_name_H-M   'P 1'
#
loop_
_entity.id
_entity.type
_entity.pdbx_description
1 polymer ?
#
loop_
_entity_poly.entity_id
_entity_poly.type
_entity_poly.pdbx_seq_one_letter_code
_entity_poly.pdbx_strand_id
1 'polypeptide(L)'
;MKFSNAKKFKYSMETGWKALHCPASLDIAPGSKVTVISDVEWKAETVGADGQTTAVTHYTASFDEEKKVVTIEGISDQKSSHDFIYLTLREEGPEEVELEISVEINTGMHLIAKALGALFSKPMEQIMCRHIYHNFEALCTGKETKRMSQEELDAQAKNIFSK
;
A
#
# COMPACT_ATOMS: atom_id res chain seq x y z
N MET A 1 2.95 -1.46 -14.64
CA MET A 1 4.04 -0.83 -13.87
C MET A 1 4.46 -1.78 -12.78
N LYS A 2 5.76 -1.94 -12.61
CA LYS A 2 6.31 -2.76 -11.53
C LYS A 2 7.36 -1.96 -10.78
N PHE A 3 7.33 -2.03 -9.46
CA PHE A 3 8.42 -1.52 -8.62
C PHE A 3 8.54 -2.35 -7.35
N SER A 4 9.69 -2.28 -6.72
CA SER A 4 9.91 -2.87 -5.40
C SER A 4 10.78 -1.97 -4.54
N ASN A 5 10.59 -2.08 -3.25
CA ASN A 5 11.36 -1.37 -2.24
C ASN A 5 11.48 -2.26 -1.00
N ALA A 6 12.59 -2.18 -0.29
CA ALA A 6 12.81 -2.96 0.91
C ALA A 6 13.38 -2.08 2.02
N LYS A 7 13.01 -2.37 3.27
CA LYS A 7 13.52 -1.67 4.44
C LYS A 7 13.67 -2.65 5.61
N LYS A 8 14.75 -2.50 6.36
CA LYS A 8 15.02 -3.27 7.57
C LYS A 8 14.40 -2.61 8.79
N PHE A 9 13.91 -3.46 9.70
CA PHE A 9 13.27 -3.06 10.96
C PHE A 9 13.81 -3.91 12.10
N LYS A 10 13.91 -3.31 13.27
CA LYS A 10 14.40 -3.98 14.48
C LYS A 10 13.26 -4.64 15.25
N TYR A 11 12.65 -5.64 14.65
CA TYR A 11 11.61 -6.48 15.24
C TYR A 11 11.89 -7.94 14.94
N SER A 12 11.35 -8.83 15.79
CA SER A 12 11.39 -10.27 15.52
C SER A 12 10.49 -10.65 14.35
N MET A 13 10.75 -11.79 13.75
CA MET A 13 9.88 -12.35 12.70
C MET A 13 8.44 -12.52 13.22
N GLU A 14 8.28 -13.00 14.44
CA GLU A 14 6.95 -13.17 15.06
C GLU A 14 6.17 -11.85 15.14
N THR A 15 6.80 -10.80 15.63
CA THR A 15 6.18 -9.48 15.73
C THR A 15 5.85 -8.91 14.34
N GLY A 16 6.78 -8.98 13.41
CA GLY A 16 6.59 -8.47 12.06
C GLY A 16 5.53 -9.25 11.28
N TRP A 17 5.54 -10.56 11.37
CA TRP A 17 4.55 -11.37 10.66
C TRP A 17 3.14 -11.19 11.22
N LYS A 18 3.01 -11.08 12.54
CA LYS A 18 1.72 -10.75 13.18
C LYS A 18 1.18 -9.39 12.70
N ALA A 19 2.05 -8.39 12.56
CA ALA A 19 1.66 -7.08 12.05
C ALA A 19 1.11 -7.16 10.62
N LEU A 20 1.66 -8.03 9.78
CA LEU A 20 1.21 -8.21 8.39
C LEU A 20 -0.14 -8.95 8.26
N HIS A 21 -0.69 -9.49 9.34
CA HIS A 21 -2.02 -10.11 9.34
C HIS A 21 -3.17 -9.11 9.31
N CYS A 22 -2.88 -7.81 9.38
CA CYS A 22 -3.85 -6.73 9.27
C CYS A 22 -3.56 -5.84 8.04
N PRO A 23 -3.52 -6.39 6.83
CA PRO A 23 -3.15 -5.62 5.64
C PRO A 23 -4.11 -4.47 5.33
N ALA A 24 -5.38 -4.57 5.71
CA ALA A 24 -6.33 -3.48 5.57
C ALA A 24 -5.92 -2.21 6.33
N SER A 25 -5.11 -2.35 7.38
CA SER A 25 -4.61 -1.24 8.20
C SER A 25 -3.34 -0.60 7.66
N LEU A 26 -2.71 -1.17 6.65
CA LEU A 26 -1.46 -0.65 6.08
C LEU A 26 -1.66 0.56 5.17
N ASP A 27 -2.89 0.82 4.77
CA ASP A 27 -3.25 1.91 3.84
C ASP A 27 -2.51 1.83 2.51
N ILE A 28 -2.70 0.70 1.83
CA ILE A 28 -2.01 0.36 0.58
C ILE A 28 -2.33 1.35 -0.54
N ALA A 29 -3.53 1.92 -0.54
CA ALA A 29 -3.96 2.91 -1.53
C ALA A 29 -4.14 4.29 -0.86
N PRO A 30 -3.04 4.98 -0.52
CA PRO A 30 -3.12 6.26 0.17
C PRO A 30 -3.86 7.30 -0.69
N GLY A 31 -4.62 8.17 -0.03
CA GLY A 31 -5.45 9.17 -0.69
C GLY A 31 -6.84 8.70 -1.09
N SER A 32 -7.10 7.38 -1.04
CA SER A 32 -8.42 6.83 -1.34
C SER A 32 -9.33 6.86 -0.11
N LYS A 33 -10.64 6.89 -0.38
CA LYS A 33 -11.64 6.65 0.66
C LYS A 33 -11.77 5.15 0.87
N VAL A 34 -11.42 4.66 2.05
CA VAL A 34 -11.38 3.23 2.35
C VAL A 34 -12.57 2.81 3.20
N THR A 35 -13.21 1.70 2.80
CA THR A 35 -14.21 0.99 3.58
C THR A 35 -13.67 -0.39 3.93
N VAL A 36 -13.40 -0.63 5.21
CA VAL A 36 -12.89 -1.90 5.70
C VAL A 36 -14.05 -2.89 5.89
N ILE A 37 -13.93 -4.06 5.28
CA ILE A 37 -14.87 -5.17 5.41
C ILE A 37 -14.35 -6.13 6.49
N SER A 38 -13.05 -6.44 6.45
CA SER A 38 -12.34 -7.25 7.44
C SER A 38 -10.85 -6.89 7.42
N ASP A 39 -10.04 -7.52 8.26
CA ASP A 39 -8.58 -7.33 8.25
C ASP A 39 -7.93 -7.69 6.90
N VAL A 40 -8.59 -8.53 6.11
CA VAL A 40 -8.07 -9.06 4.83
C VAL A 40 -8.90 -8.65 3.61
N GLU A 41 -9.92 -7.82 3.79
CA GLU A 41 -10.81 -7.39 2.71
C GLU A 41 -11.24 -5.95 2.91
N TRP A 42 -11.07 -5.13 1.90
CA TRP A 42 -11.48 -3.71 1.94
C TRP A 42 -11.74 -3.17 0.53
N LYS A 43 -12.42 -2.05 0.47
CA LYS A 43 -12.64 -1.29 -0.76
C LYS A 43 -11.96 0.06 -0.67
N ALA A 44 -11.37 0.51 -1.76
CA ALA A 44 -10.77 1.82 -1.89
C ALA A 44 -11.45 2.57 -3.04
N GLU A 45 -11.99 3.74 -2.74
CA GLU A 45 -12.64 4.59 -3.72
C GLU A 45 -11.69 5.73 -4.09
N THR A 46 -11.39 5.85 -5.37
CA THR A 46 -10.66 6.99 -5.91
C THR A 46 -11.64 8.15 -6.07
N VAL A 47 -11.34 9.27 -5.45
CA VAL A 47 -12.19 10.46 -5.49
C VAL A 47 -11.56 11.50 -6.40
N GLY A 48 -12.33 12.00 -7.36
CA GLY A 48 -11.90 13.06 -8.26
C GLY A 48 -11.93 14.43 -7.60
N ALA A 49 -11.42 15.44 -8.32
CA ALA A 49 -11.36 16.83 -7.84
C ALA A 49 -12.74 17.43 -7.52
N ASP A 50 -13.80 16.91 -8.13
CA ASP A 50 -15.20 17.29 -7.89
C ASP A 50 -15.81 16.57 -6.67
N GLY A 51 -15.05 15.75 -5.95
CA GLY A 51 -15.51 14.96 -4.82
C GLY A 51 -16.30 13.71 -5.19
N GLN A 52 -16.43 13.38 -6.46
CA GLN A 52 -17.15 12.20 -6.91
C GLN A 52 -16.22 10.99 -7.06
N THR A 53 -16.74 9.81 -6.74
CA THR A 53 -16.01 8.55 -6.92
C THR A 53 -15.83 8.25 -8.39
N THR A 54 -14.56 8.06 -8.82
CA THR A 54 -14.20 7.76 -10.21
C THR A 54 -13.92 6.28 -10.45
N ALA A 55 -13.48 5.56 -9.42
CA ALA A 55 -13.22 4.13 -9.48
C ALA A 55 -13.31 3.52 -8.09
N VAL A 56 -13.72 2.25 -8.03
CA VAL A 56 -13.73 1.46 -6.80
C VAL A 56 -12.86 0.22 -7.02
N THR A 57 -11.87 0.02 -6.18
CA THR A 57 -11.02 -1.17 -6.19
C THR A 57 -11.33 -2.02 -4.96
N HIS A 58 -11.60 -3.28 -5.20
CA HIS A 58 -11.84 -4.27 -4.15
C HIS A 58 -10.54 -5.04 -3.90
N TYR A 59 -10.03 -4.93 -2.68
CA TYR A 59 -8.80 -5.60 -2.26
C TYR A 59 -9.08 -6.80 -1.39
N THR A 60 -8.37 -7.90 -1.66
CA THR A 60 -8.35 -9.10 -0.84
C THR A 60 -6.90 -9.52 -0.59
N ALA A 61 -6.63 -10.02 0.60
CA ALA A 61 -5.30 -10.47 0.99
C ALA A 61 -5.30 -11.98 1.29
N SER A 62 -4.22 -12.64 0.92
CA SER A 62 -3.94 -14.04 1.25
C SER A 62 -2.51 -14.17 1.80
N PHE A 63 -2.24 -15.24 2.54
CA PHE A 63 -1.00 -15.43 3.28
C PHE A 63 -0.33 -16.74 2.90
N ASP A 64 0.96 -16.67 2.61
CA ASP A 64 1.85 -17.83 2.54
C ASP A 64 2.68 -17.86 3.83
N GLU A 65 2.30 -18.73 4.76
CA GLU A 65 2.92 -18.84 6.09
C GLU A 65 4.35 -19.36 6.01
N GLU A 66 4.65 -20.20 5.05
CA GLU A 66 5.97 -20.78 4.87
C GLU A 66 6.95 -19.77 4.31
N LYS A 67 6.55 -19.08 3.25
CA LYS A 67 7.39 -18.08 2.58
C LYS A 67 7.34 -16.70 3.23
N LYS A 68 6.41 -16.50 4.16
CA LYS A 68 6.17 -15.19 4.80
C LYS A 68 5.86 -14.08 3.78
N VAL A 69 4.91 -14.39 2.91
CA VAL A 69 4.44 -13.47 1.87
C VAL A 69 2.95 -13.20 2.05
N VAL A 70 2.59 -11.93 2.06
CA VAL A 70 1.19 -11.49 1.93
C VAL A 70 0.98 -11.07 0.49
N THR A 71 0.00 -11.66 -0.17
CA THR A 71 -0.43 -11.26 -1.52
C THR A 71 -1.72 -10.48 -1.42
N ILE A 72 -1.71 -9.26 -1.87
CA ILE A 72 -2.89 -8.39 -1.93
C ILE A 72 -3.27 -8.25 -3.40
N GLU A 73 -4.49 -8.64 -3.71
CA GLU A 73 -5.07 -8.55 -5.05
C GLU A 73 -6.12 -7.45 -5.06
N GLY A 74 -5.98 -6.50 -5.98
CA GLY A 74 -6.93 -5.41 -6.19
C GLY A 74 -7.62 -5.53 -7.54
N ILE A 75 -8.95 -5.61 -7.52
CA ILE A 75 -9.78 -5.68 -8.72
C ILE A 75 -10.63 -4.42 -8.77
N SER A 76 -10.45 -3.63 -9.83
CA SER A 76 -11.22 -2.42 -10.07
C SER A 76 -12.53 -2.72 -10.80
N ASP A 77 -13.56 -1.92 -10.51
CA ASP A 77 -14.80 -1.87 -11.30
C ASP A 77 -14.57 -1.37 -12.72
N GLN A 78 -13.47 -0.68 -12.97
CA GLN A 78 -12.96 -0.33 -14.29
C GLN A 78 -12.30 -1.56 -14.91
N LYS A 79 -12.88 -2.12 -15.95
CA LYS A 79 -12.63 -3.44 -16.55
C LYS A 79 -11.19 -3.84 -16.90
N SER A 80 -10.21 -3.01 -16.63
CA SER A 80 -8.83 -3.23 -17.06
C SER A 80 -7.78 -3.11 -15.95
N SER A 81 -8.18 -2.89 -14.70
CA SER A 81 -7.22 -2.74 -13.60
C SER A 81 -7.27 -3.95 -12.67
N HIS A 82 -6.16 -4.65 -12.63
CA HIS A 82 -5.94 -5.80 -11.77
C HIS A 82 -4.55 -5.64 -11.17
N ASP A 83 -4.49 -5.32 -9.89
CA ASP A 83 -3.27 -4.97 -9.20
C ASP A 83 -2.85 -6.07 -8.23
N PHE A 84 -1.54 -6.28 -8.11
CA PHE A 84 -0.96 -7.17 -7.12
C PHE A 84 0.07 -6.43 -6.29
N ILE A 85 -0.01 -6.62 -4.99
CA ILE A 85 0.97 -6.10 -4.04
C ILE A 85 1.44 -7.28 -3.20
N TYR A 86 2.75 -7.48 -3.16
CA TYR A 86 3.38 -8.53 -2.38
C TYR A 86 4.16 -7.90 -1.24
N LEU A 87 3.89 -8.34 -0.04
CA LEU A 87 4.63 -7.97 1.16
C LEU A 87 5.41 -9.19 1.61
N THR A 88 6.71 -9.17 1.43
CA THR A 88 7.60 -10.30 1.80
C THR A 88 8.41 -9.92 3.02
N LEU A 89 8.29 -10.74 4.07
CA LEU A 89 9.05 -10.54 5.30
C LEU A 89 10.18 -11.56 5.37
N ARG A 90 11.42 -11.08 5.49
CA ARG A 90 12.61 -11.92 5.62
C ARG A 90 13.25 -11.73 6.98
N GLU A 91 13.67 -12.82 7.60
CA GLU A 91 14.44 -12.78 8.82
C GLU A 91 15.90 -12.42 8.51
N GLU A 92 16.39 -11.34 9.11
CA GLU A 92 17.77 -10.88 9.00
C GLU A 92 18.58 -11.15 10.26
N GLY A 93 17.92 -11.42 11.38
CA GLY A 93 18.49 -11.74 12.67
C GLY A 93 17.41 -12.00 13.70
N PRO A 94 17.75 -12.32 14.98
CA PRO A 94 16.77 -12.64 16.02
C PRO A 94 15.74 -11.52 16.26
N GLU A 95 16.20 -10.27 16.13
CA GLU A 95 15.39 -9.07 16.34
C GLU A 95 15.50 -8.10 15.14
N GLU A 96 15.68 -8.66 13.96
CA GLU A 96 15.73 -7.85 12.73
C GLU A 96 15.04 -8.59 11.57
N VAL A 97 14.17 -7.86 10.87
CA VAL A 97 13.48 -8.32 9.67
C VAL A 97 13.63 -7.30 8.55
N GLU A 98 13.54 -7.77 7.31
CA GLU A 98 13.42 -6.92 6.14
C GLU A 98 12.02 -7.09 5.55
N LEU A 99 11.31 -5.98 5.37
CA LEU A 99 10.04 -5.95 4.66
C LEU A 99 10.26 -5.43 3.23
N GLU A 100 10.00 -6.28 2.26
CA GLU A 100 9.97 -5.91 0.85
C GLU A 100 8.53 -5.70 0.39
N ILE A 101 8.31 -4.56 -0.24
CA ILE A 101 7.05 -4.23 -0.91
C ILE A 101 7.30 -4.33 -2.41
N SER A 102 6.56 -5.19 -3.09
CA SER A 102 6.61 -5.33 -4.55
C SER A 102 5.22 -5.07 -5.12
N VAL A 103 5.14 -4.21 -6.10
CA VAL A 103 3.86 -3.77 -6.69
C VAL A 103 3.86 -4.06 -8.18
N GLU A 104 2.79 -4.72 -8.63
CA GLU A 104 2.48 -4.92 -10.04
C GLU A 104 1.13 -4.29 -10.34
N ILE A 105 1.11 -3.22 -11.13
CA ILE A 105 -0.10 -2.54 -11.55
C ILE A 105 -0.30 -2.78 -13.05
N ASN A 106 -1.40 -3.43 -13.39
CA ASN A 106 -1.74 -3.70 -14.77
C ASN A 106 -2.43 -2.52 -15.45
N THR A 107 -2.33 -2.48 -16.74
CA THR A 107 -2.48 -1.38 -17.69
C THR A 107 -3.76 -0.53 -17.66
N GLY A 108 -4.77 -0.91 -16.89
CA GLY A 108 -6.01 -0.11 -16.78
C GLY A 108 -5.82 1.24 -16.10
N MET A 109 -4.77 1.38 -15.29
CA MET A 109 -4.43 2.65 -14.65
C MET A 109 -3.77 3.65 -15.61
N HIS A 110 -3.50 3.30 -16.85
CA HIS A 110 -2.93 4.22 -17.84
C HIS A 110 -3.82 5.45 -18.09
N LEU A 111 -5.12 5.30 -18.00
CA LEU A 111 -6.06 6.41 -18.16
C LEU A 111 -6.06 7.32 -16.92
N ILE A 112 -5.98 6.73 -15.73
CA ILE A 112 -5.88 7.45 -14.47
C ILE A 112 -4.49 8.08 -14.33
N ALA A 113 -3.44 7.36 -14.70
CA ALA A 113 -2.06 7.86 -14.69
C ALA A 113 -1.85 9.05 -15.64
N LYS A 114 -2.48 9.05 -16.81
CA LYS A 114 -2.48 10.21 -17.72
C LYS A 114 -3.21 11.41 -17.15
N ALA A 115 -4.31 11.18 -16.41
CA ALA A 115 -5.06 12.25 -15.76
C ALA A 115 -4.34 12.81 -14.52
N LEU A 116 -3.56 11.99 -13.84
CA LEU A 116 -2.86 12.32 -12.60
C LEU A 116 -1.35 12.55 -12.79
N GLY A 117 -0.85 12.43 -14.03
CA GLY A 117 0.49 12.80 -14.55
C GLY A 117 1.72 12.46 -13.71
N ALA A 118 1.62 12.49 -12.41
CA ALA A 118 2.72 12.38 -11.48
C ALA A 118 2.61 11.16 -10.55
N LEU A 119 1.47 10.45 -10.52
CA LEU A 119 1.18 9.40 -9.54
C LEU A 119 2.05 8.14 -9.69
N PHE A 120 2.74 7.99 -10.82
CA PHE A 120 3.59 6.83 -11.10
C PHE A 120 5.06 7.22 -11.29
N SER A 121 5.44 8.37 -10.75
CA SER A 121 6.84 8.77 -10.66
C SER A 121 7.49 8.10 -9.44
N LYS A 122 8.82 7.96 -9.48
CA LYS A 122 9.61 7.49 -8.32
C LYS A 122 9.23 8.18 -6.99
N PRO A 123 8.94 9.49 -6.95
CA PRO A 123 8.48 10.14 -5.73
C PRO A 123 7.20 9.55 -5.14
N MET A 124 6.23 9.17 -5.96
CA MET A 124 4.99 8.58 -5.48
C MET A 124 5.19 7.16 -4.94
N GLU A 125 6.05 6.37 -5.60
CA GLU A 125 6.47 5.07 -5.07
C GLU A 125 7.09 5.21 -3.68
N GLN A 126 7.94 6.22 -3.48
CA GLN A 126 8.57 6.51 -2.20
C GLN A 126 7.57 6.93 -1.13
N ILE A 127 6.60 7.78 -1.48
CA ILE A 127 5.54 8.21 -0.55
C ILE A 127 4.73 6.98 -0.10
N MET A 128 4.32 6.15 -1.05
CA MET A 128 3.53 4.95 -0.76
C MET A 128 4.29 3.98 0.14
N CYS A 129 5.52 3.65 -0.23
CA CYS A 129 6.34 2.72 0.56
C CYS A 129 6.61 3.27 1.97
N ARG A 130 6.96 4.54 2.09
CA ARG A 130 7.20 5.18 3.39
C ARG A 130 5.96 5.12 4.26
N HIS A 131 4.79 5.33 3.70
CA HIS A 131 3.53 5.29 4.41
C HIS A 131 3.20 3.87 4.90
N ILE A 132 3.38 2.87 4.04
CA ILE A 132 3.20 1.46 4.42
C ILE A 132 4.17 1.07 5.53
N TYR A 133 5.44 1.44 5.44
CA TYR A 133 6.45 1.17 6.48
C TYR A 133 6.09 1.83 7.81
N HIS A 134 5.60 3.07 7.78
CA HIS A 134 5.14 3.75 8.98
C HIS A 134 4.00 2.98 9.67
N ASN A 135 3.01 2.54 8.91
CA ASN A 135 1.89 1.76 9.43
C ASN A 135 2.31 0.36 9.89
N PHE A 136 3.27 -0.26 9.20
CA PHE A 136 3.85 -1.53 9.64
C PHE A 136 4.52 -1.38 11.01
N GLU A 137 5.31 -0.35 11.22
CA GLU A 137 5.91 -0.06 12.53
C GLU A 137 4.86 0.20 13.60
N ALA A 138 3.81 0.95 13.28
CA ALA A 138 2.71 1.19 14.21
C ALA A 138 2.08 -0.13 14.66
N LEU A 139 1.81 -1.04 13.73
CA LEU A 139 1.28 -2.37 14.05
C LEU A 139 2.25 -3.21 14.89
N CYS A 140 3.55 -3.15 14.59
CA CYS A 140 4.58 -3.86 15.38
C CYS A 140 4.66 -3.36 16.83
N THR A 141 4.36 -2.09 17.07
CA THR A 141 4.46 -1.45 18.39
C THR A 141 3.11 -1.28 19.08
N GLY A 142 2.04 -1.81 18.52
CA GLY A 142 0.69 -1.70 19.08
C GLY A 142 0.09 -0.30 19.03
N LYS A 143 0.60 0.55 18.14
CA LYS A 143 0.08 1.91 17.91
C LYS A 143 -0.97 1.93 16.82
N GLU A 144 -1.78 2.97 16.80
CA GLU A 144 -2.76 3.18 15.74
C GLU A 144 -2.08 3.47 14.40
N THR A 145 -2.60 2.87 13.34
CA THR A 145 -2.19 3.17 11.97
C THR A 145 -2.88 4.45 11.48
N LYS A 146 -2.28 5.09 10.49
CA LYS A 146 -2.79 6.33 9.92
C LYS A 146 -3.21 6.11 8.47
N ARG A 147 -4.39 6.64 8.10
CA ARG A 147 -4.81 6.76 6.71
C ARG A 147 -4.41 8.13 6.17
N MET A 148 -3.81 8.12 4.99
CA MET A 148 -3.43 9.36 4.31
C MET A 148 -4.62 9.87 3.51
N SER A 149 -4.99 11.13 3.73
CA SER A 149 -6.01 11.81 2.93
C SER A 149 -5.46 12.21 1.56
N GLN A 150 -6.34 12.53 0.61
CA GLN A 150 -5.93 13.05 -0.69
C GLN A 150 -5.16 14.37 -0.55
N GLU A 151 -5.58 15.24 0.37
CA GLU A 151 -4.88 16.51 0.65
C GLU A 151 -3.46 16.29 1.16
N GLU A 152 -3.27 15.33 2.08
CA GLU A 152 -1.93 14.97 2.59
C GLU A 152 -1.05 14.39 1.49
N LEU A 153 -1.62 13.54 0.64
CA LEU A 153 -0.90 12.97 -0.51
C LEU A 153 -0.45 14.06 -1.48
N ASP A 154 -1.35 14.97 -1.82
CA ASP A 154 -1.06 16.11 -2.70
C ASP A 154 0.02 17.03 -2.12
N ALA A 155 -0.04 17.30 -0.82
CA ALA A 155 0.95 18.12 -0.13
C ALA A 155 2.35 17.46 -0.15
N GLN A 156 2.43 16.15 0.11
CA GLN A 156 3.70 15.42 0.05
C GLN A 156 4.25 15.36 -1.38
N ALA A 157 3.39 15.16 -2.36
CA ALA A 157 3.78 15.16 -3.77
C ALA A 157 4.36 16.52 -4.18
N LYS A 158 3.70 17.63 -3.83
CA LYS A 158 4.19 18.98 -4.09
C LYS A 158 5.55 19.23 -3.48
N ASN A 159 5.77 18.81 -2.24
CA ASN A 159 7.06 18.97 -1.56
C ASN A 159 8.20 18.23 -2.25
N ILE A 160 7.93 17.09 -2.85
CA ILE A 160 8.94 16.30 -3.57
C ILE A 160 9.22 16.93 -4.95
N PHE A 161 8.19 17.38 -5.65
CA PHE A 161 8.33 17.97 -6.98
C PHE A 161 8.87 19.41 -6.97
N SER A 162 8.82 20.12 -5.85
CA SER A 162 9.36 21.47 -5.72
C SER A 162 10.85 21.53 -5.36
N LYS A 163 11.48 20.39 -5.12
CA LYS A 163 12.92 20.24 -4.88
C LYS A 163 13.65 19.78 -6.14
#